data_d21070b5d2f94acec412dedef864fd43
#
_entry.id   d21070b5d2f94acec412dedef864fd43
#
_cell.length_a   1.000
_cell.length_b   1.000
_cell.length_c   1.000
_cell.angle_alpha   90.00
_cell.angle_beta   90.00
_cell.angle_gamma   90.00
#
_symmetry.space_group_name_H-M   'P 1'
#
loop_
_entity.id
_entity.type
_entity.pdbx_description
1 polymer ?
#
loop_
_entity_poly.entity_id
_entity_poly.type
_entity_poly.pdbx_seq_one_letter_code
_entity_poly.pdbx_strand_id
1 'polypeptide(L)'
;AFKRHEVRKVKMRIKKSGCYFLLCLLEILVFLLFAGKTAKEDTVGHLFRDYFREDTGEGSDDGTQGTGKIYTEEIVLSKGIYDITLLYEKGKGRAVSYVQCMTASAGARALYSDHVSLSDRQEGRTFSVYVNENNVSVRVVVEPDSPEAFNVNWIPLSTANNSKAYRIFCMAVKLLLFNIIAYVIYFRERKFKWAPEVTGIIIIGGIASLGLMEEYILYGHDLIFHLFRIEGLAEGLKAGSFPVRIQPGWFNGWGYPVSVMYGEGLLLFPSVLRILGVSVQNAYKCYIAAINLGTAATAYYAFLKMSGEKKTALFGSCIYTLFPY
;
A
#
# COMPACT_ATOMS: atom_id res chain seq x y z
N ALA A 1 8.78 -33.48 49.91
CA ALA A 1 7.75 -33.13 48.90
C ALA A 1 8.08 -31.77 48.22
N PHE A 2 8.43 -30.74 48.97
CA PHE A 2 8.69 -29.36 48.46
C PHE A 2 9.85 -29.32 47.45
N LYS A 3 10.99 -29.92 47.75
CA LYS A 3 12.17 -29.96 46.85
C LYS A 3 11.91 -30.66 45.49
N ARG A 4 11.10 -31.72 45.48
CA ARG A 4 10.68 -32.42 44.23
C ARG A 4 9.75 -31.58 43.34
N HIS A 5 8.89 -30.75 43.93
CA HIS A 5 7.99 -29.86 43.20
C HIS A 5 8.75 -28.73 42.56
N GLU A 6 9.72 -28.13 43.21
CA GLU A 6 10.61 -27.10 42.70
C GLU A 6 11.45 -27.61 41.50
N VAL A 7 12.06 -28.80 41.65
CA VAL A 7 12.85 -29.44 40.58
C VAL A 7 11.96 -29.75 39.34
N ARG A 8 10.73 -30.19 39.50
CA ARG A 8 9.78 -30.36 38.39
C ARG A 8 9.42 -29.07 37.69
N LYS A 9 9.17 -28.00 38.45
CA LYS A 9 8.93 -26.65 37.87
C LYS A 9 10.11 -26.16 37.08
N VAL A 10 11.32 -26.32 37.56
CA VAL A 10 12.55 -25.93 36.86
C VAL A 10 12.74 -26.73 35.56
N LYS A 11 12.61 -28.08 35.62
CA LYS A 11 12.67 -28.93 34.40
C LYS A 11 11.62 -28.58 33.37
N MET A 12 10.39 -28.30 33.77
CA MET A 12 9.31 -27.89 32.88
C MET A 12 9.57 -26.53 32.26
N ARG A 13 10.14 -25.59 33.01
CA ARG A 13 10.58 -24.27 32.50
C ARG A 13 11.69 -24.39 31.44
N ILE A 14 12.70 -25.20 31.68
CA ILE A 14 13.81 -25.44 30.74
C ILE A 14 13.26 -26.05 29.44
N LYS A 15 12.34 -27.03 29.54
CA LYS A 15 11.71 -27.66 28.37
C LYS A 15 10.86 -26.66 27.58
N LYS A 16 10.04 -25.85 28.25
CA LYS A 16 9.26 -24.77 27.58
C LYS A 16 10.16 -23.74 26.92
N SER A 17 11.23 -23.30 27.59
CA SER A 17 12.19 -22.35 27.03
C SER A 17 12.90 -22.91 25.79
N GLY A 18 13.27 -24.20 25.81
CA GLY A 18 13.87 -24.89 24.66
C GLY A 18 12.92 -24.98 23.47
N CYS A 19 11.65 -25.35 23.70
CA CYS A 19 10.63 -25.41 22.65
C CYS A 19 10.37 -24.02 22.03
N TYR A 20 10.32 -22.96 22.84
CA TYR A 20 10.14 -21.61 22.34
C TYR A 20 11.35 -21.13 21.53
N PHE A 21 12.57 -21.45 21.98
CA PHE A 21 13.79 -21.15 21.24
C PHE A 21 13.82 -21.86 19.88
N LEU A 22 13.40 -23.12 19.83
CA LEU A 22 13.27 -23.90 18.58
C LEU A 22 12.23 -23.30 17.64
N LEU A 23 11.10 -22.80 18.17
CA LEU A 23 10.09 -22.08 17.43
C LEU A 23 10.67 -20.81 16.79
N CYS A 24 11.39 -19.99 17.58
CA CYS A 24 12.03 -18.78 17.06
C CYS A 24 13.06 -19.08 15.96
N LEU A 25 13.84 -20.16 16.10
CA LEU A 25 14.78 -20.59 15.05
C LEU A 25 14.05 -21.00 13.77
N LEU A 26 12.94 -21.73 13.90
CA LEU A 26 12.12 -22.13 12.75
C LEU A 26 11.52 -20.90 12.04
N GLU A 27 11.03 -19.92 12.81
CA GLU A 27 10.50 -18.67 12.26
C GLU A 27 11.56 -17.86 11.53
N ILE A 28 12.76 -17.75 12.07
CA ILE A 28 13.90 -17.10 11.40
C ILE A 28 14.20 -17.83 10.10
N LEU A 29 14.22 -19.15 10.09
CA LEU A 29 14.44 -19.93 8.88
C LEU A 29 13.36 -19.68 7.83
N VAL A 30 12.06 -19.72 8.24
CA VAL A 30 10.93 -19.44 7.35
C VAL A 30 11.01 -18.02 6.80
N PHE A 31 11.36 -17.04 7.63
CA PHE A 31 11.53 -15.66 7.21
C PHE A 31 12.67 -15.51 6.19
N LEU A 32 13.81 -16.13 6.44
CA LEU A 32 14.97 -16.08 5.52
C LEU A 32 14.66 -16.74 4.19
N LEU A 33 13.96 -17.88 4.20
CA LEU A 33 13.52 -18.56 2.98
C LEU A 33 12.54 -17.71 2.18
N PHE A 34 11.56 -17.10 2.86
CA PHE A 34 10.59 -16.21 2.23
C PHE A 34 11.27 -14.95 1.66
N ALA A 35 12.11 -14.28 2.45
CA ALA A 35 12.84 -13.09 2.01
C ALA A 35 13.78 -13.40 0.83
N GLY A 36 14.48 -14.54 0.89
CA GLY A 36 15.36 -14.99 -0.19
C GLY A 36 14.61 -15.31 -1.48
N LYS A 37 13.41 -15.93 -1.37
CA LYS A 37 12.53 -16.17 -2.52
C LYS A 37 12.04 -14.84 -3.11
N THR A 38 11.51 -13.95 -2.28
CA THR A 38 10.99 -12.65 -2.70
C THR A 38 12.08 -11.76 -3.33
N ALA A 39 13.30 -11.81 -2.81
CA ALA A 39 14.43 -11.05 -3.38
C ALA A 39 14.84 -11.55 -4.77
N LYS A 40 14.74 -12.88 -5.02
CA LYS A 40 15.07 -13.53 -6.30
C LYS A 40 13.96 -13.44 -7.35
N GLU A 41 12.76 -12.99 -6.99
CA GLU A 41 11.72 -12.73 -7.98
C GLU A 41 12.23 -11.67 -8.95
N ASP A 42 12.42 -12.08 -10.22
CA ASP A 42 13.02 -11.22 -11.23
C ASP A 42 12.18 -9.94 -11.41
N THR A 43 12.89 -8.83 -11.45
CA THR A 43 12.36 -7.59 -12.00
C THR A 43 12.14 -7.87 -13.48
N VAL A 44 10.90 -8.09 -13.89
CA VAL A 44 10.55 -8.20 -15.30
C VAL A 44 10.76 -6.83 -15.91
N GLY A 45 11.94 -6.60 -16.44
CA GLY A 45 12.27 -5.44 -17.23
C GLY A 45 11.68 -5.62 -18.62
N HIS A 46 10.38 -5.39 -18.78
CA HIS A 46 9.80 -5.23 -20.10
C HIS A 46 9.91 -3.76 -20.48
N LEU A 47 10.44 -3.52 -21.64
CA LEU A 47 10.33 -2.27 -22.34
C LEU A 47 9.07 -2.38 -23.21
N PHE A 48 8.13 -1.46 -23.04
CA PHE A 48 7.14 -1.26 -24.08
C PHE A 48 7.90 -0.69 -25.29
N ARG A 49 8.09 -1.48 -26.32
CA ARG A 49 8.90 -1.14 -27.48
C ARG A 49 8.10 -0.38 -28.51
N ASP A 50 6.82 -0.72 -28.64
CA ASP A 50 5.95 -0.21 -29.65
C ASP A 50 4.84 0.65 -29.02
N TYR A 51 4.70 1.86 -29.47
CA TYR A 51 3.60 2.74 -29.12
C TYR A 51 2.99 3.32 -30.41
N PHE A 52 1.67 3.34 -30.41
CA PHE A 52 0.87 3.79 -31.53
C PHE A 52 0.22 5.10 -31.15
N ARG A 53 0.27 6.08 -32.06
CA ARG A 53 -0.50 7.30 -31.93
C ARG A 53 -1.81 7.11 -32.67
N GLU A 54 -2.93 7.44 -32.07
CA GLU A 54 -4.21 7.50 -32.76
C GLU A 54 -4.14 8.67 -33.75
N ASP A 55 -4.21 8.38 -35.06
CA ASP A 55 -4.20 9.39 -36.08
C ASP A 55 -5.31 10.39 -35.81
N THR A 56 -4.97 11.66 -35.76
CA THR A 56 -5.94 12.75 -35.83
C THR A 56 -6.46 12.79 -37.26
N GLY A 57 -7.36 11.84 -37.58
CA GLY A 57 -7.90 11.72 -38.94
C GLY A 57 -8.54 13.02 -39.39
N GLU A 58 -7.84 13.73 -40.29
CA GLU A 58 -8.48 14.64 -41.20
C GLU A 58 -9.43 13.77 -42.05
N GLY A 59 -10.71 13.73 -41.70
CA GLY A 59 -11.69 13.16 -42.60
C GLY A 59 -12.73 12.20 -42.05
N SER A 60 -13.10 12.20 -40.77
CA SER A 60 -14.39 11.64 -40.38
C SER A 60 -15.43 12.76 -40.40
N ASP A 61 -16.42 12.57 -41.25
CA ASP A 61 -17.56 13.48 -41.50
C ASP A 61 -18.45 13.72 -40.25
N ASP A 62 -18.02 13.26 -39.09
CA ASP A 62 -18.76 13.26 -37.80
C ASP A 62 -18.14 14.21 -36.76
N GLY A 63 -17.27 15.11 -37.13
CA GLY A 63 -16.81 16.21 -36.26
C GLY A 63 -16.05 15.83 -35.01
N THR A 64 -15.72 14.57 -34.77
CA THR A 64 -14.87 14.10 -33.67
C THR A 64 -13.40 14.23 -34.08
N GLN A 65 -12.76 15.31 -33.64
CA GLN A 65 -11.30 15.43 -33.72
C GLN A 65 -10.68 14.21 -33.00
N GLY A 66 -9.80 13.50 -33.71
CA GLY A 66 -9.01 12.42 -33.13
C GLY A 66 -8.29 12.91 -31.87
N THR A 67 -8.32 12.13 -30.82
CA THR A 67 -7.88 12.56 -29.47
C THR A 67 -6.36 12.65 -29.34
N GLY A 68 -5.60 12.23 -30.37
CA GLY A 68 -4.12 12.22 -30.34
C GLY A 68 -3.53 11.35 -29.23
N LYS A 69 -4.30 10.39 -28.70
CA LYS A 69 -3.87 9.48 -27.64
C LYS A 69 -2.73 8.60 -28.12
N ILE A 70 -1.81 8.33 -27.22
CA ILE A 70 -0.68 7.42 -27.44
C ILE A 70 -0.96 6.15 -26.66
N TYR A 71 -0.88 5.00 -27.33
CA TYR A 71 -1.08 3.68 -26.74
C TYR A 71 0.20 2.84 -26.85
N THR A 72 0.48 2.03 -25.85
CA THR A 72 1.51 1.00 -25.97
C THR A 72 0.92 -0.29 -26.52
N GLU A 73 1.81 -1.22 -26.89
CA GLU A 73 1.46 -2.62 -27.09
C GLU A 73 0.76 -3.20 -25.86
N GLU A 74 -0.02 -4.25 -26.07
CA GLU A 74 -0.64 -5.00 -24.99
C GLU A 74 0.35 -5.97 -24.38
N ILE A 75 0.45 -6.00 -23.07
CA ILE A 75 1.22 -6.99 -22.33
C ILE A 75 0.35 -7.71 -21.31
N VAL A 76 0.65 -8.98 -21.08
CA VAL A 76 -0.06 -9.80 -20.09
C VAL A 76 0.72 -9.78 -18.78
N LEU A 77 0.09 -9.31 -17.73
CA LEU A 77 0.67 -9.25 -16.38
C LEU A 77 0.03 -10.29 -15.46
N SER A 78 0.84 -10.85 -14.59
CA SER A 78 0.38 -11.67 -13.47
C SER A 78 0.03 -10.79 -12.27
N LYS A 79 -0.67 -11.35 -11.30
CA LYS A 79 -0.98 -10.67 -10.04
C LYS A 79 0.29 -10.11 -9.39
N GLY A 80 0.28 -8.81 -9.10
CA GLY A 80 1.43 -8.11 -8.50
C GLY A 80 1.33 -6.60 -8.57
N ILE A 81 2.38 -5.94 -8.10
CA ILE A 81 2.54 -4.49 -8.16
C ILE A 81 3.69 -4.16 -9.10
N TYR A 82 3.43 -3.28 -10.04
CA TYR A 82 4.36 -2.89 -11.08
C TYR A 82 4.59 -1.38 -11.05
N ASP A 83 5.83 -0.95 -11.26
CA ASP A 83 6.16 0.45 -11.47
C ASP A 83 6.38 0.69 -12.96
N ILE A 84 5.64 1.66 -13.50
CA ILE A 84 5.77 2.13 -14.86
C ILE A 84 6.46 3.48 -14.81
N THR A 85 7.55 3.62 -15.53
CA THR A 85 8.26 4.87 -15.67
C THR A 85 8.06 5.41 -17.08
N LEU A 86 7.43 6.57 -17.18
CA LEU A 86 7.29 7.30 -18.43
C LEU A 86 8.44 8.28 -18.58
N LEU A 87 9.22 8.16 -19.63
CA LEU A 87 10.26 9.13 -19.99
C LEU A 87 9.79 9.91 -21.21
N TYR A 88 9.76 11.24 -21.11
CA TYR A 88 9.24 12.15 -22.13
C TYR A 88 10.06 13.45 -22.19
N GLU A 89 9.88 14.21 -23.26
CA GLU A 89 10.61 15.45 -23.48
C GLU A 89 10.06 16.58 -22.59
N LYS A 90 10.98 17.27 -21.92
CA LYS A 90 10.66 18.46 -21.12
C LYS A 90 10.24 19.63 -22.01
N GLY A 91 9.24 20.38 -21.56
CA GLY A 91 8.81 21.62 -22.24
C GLY A 91 7.92 21.40 -23.47
N LYS A 92 7.47 20.16 -23.72
CA LYS A 92 6.63 19.80 -24.89
C LYS A 92 5.14 19.64 -24.57
N GLY A 93 4.65 20.28 -23.50
CA GLY A 93 3.25 20.22 -23.12
C GLY A 93 2.99 19.32 -21.92
N ARG A 94 1.72 19.08 -21.64
CA ARG A 94 1.22 18.26 -20.52
C ARG A 94 0.44 17.10 -21.07
N ALA A 95 0.39 16.03 -20.29
CA ALA A 95 -0.41 14.85 -20.62
C ALA A 95 -0.92 14.19 -19.33
N VAL A 96 -1.89 13.31 -19.48
CA VAL A 96 -2.33 12.38 -18.42
C VAL A 96 -1.99 10.97 -18.87
N SER A 97 -1.46 10.16 -17.97
CA SER A 97 -1.20 8.74 -18.24
C SER A 97 -1.88 7.85 -17.22
N TYR A 98 -2.35 6.71 -17.71
CA TYR A 98 -2.95 5.65 -16.91
C TYR A 98 -2.77 4.31 -17.60
N VAL A 99 -3.04 3.20 -16.87
CA VAL A 99 -3.03 1.86 -17.46
C VAL A 99 -4.45 1.39 -17.66
N GLN A 100 -4.72 0.93 -18.87
CA GLN A 100 -6.02 0.39 -19.24
C GLN A 100 -5.99 -1.14 -19.24
N CYS A 101 -7.02 -1.75 -18.64
CA CYS A 101 -7.25 -3.19 -18.70
C CYS A 101 -7.92 -3.53 -20.03
N MET A 102 -7.33 -4.46 -20.79
CA MET A 102 -7.84 -4.93 -22.08
C MET A 102 -8.57 -6.27 -21.98
N THR A 103 -8.47 -6.97 -20.85
CA THR A 103 -9.13 -8.26 -20.65
C THR A 103 -10.63 -8.08 -20.43
N ALA A 104 -11.45 -8.46 -21.40
CA ALA A 104 -12.91 -8.28 -21.38
C ALA A 104 -13.60 -9.02 -20.21
N SER A 105 -13.03 -10.13 -19.73
CA SER A 105 -13.54 -10.91 -18.58
C SER A 105 -13.07 -10.40 -17.24
N ALA A 106 -12.09 -9.50 -17.22
CA ALA A 106 -11.56 -8.95 -15.98
C ALA A 106 -12.55 -7.91 -15.44
N GLY A 107 -13.06 -8.13 -14.24
CA GLY A 107 -13.91 -7.16 -13.57
C GLY A 107 -13.16 -5.85 -13.29
N ALA A 108 -13.90 -4.77 -13.00
CA ALA A 108 -13.33 -3.46 -12.67
C ALA A 108 -12.32 -3.48 -11.50
N ARG A 109 -12.18 -4.61 -10.80
CA ARG A 109 -11.26 -4.84 -9.68
C ARG A 109 -9.93 -5.50 -10.07
N ALA A 110 -9.81 -5.97 -11.31
CA ALA A 110 -8.61 -6.70 -11.75
C ALA A 110 -7.38 -5.81 -11.85
N LEU A 111 -7.59 -4.54 -12.17
CA LEU A 111 -6.53 -3.56 -12.33
C LEU A 111 -6.88 -2.27 -11.56
N TYR A 112 -5.91 -1.75 -10.83
CA TYR A 112 -5.94 -0.39 -10.33
C TYR A 112 -4.72 0.38 -10.84
N SER A 113 -4.95 1.52 -11.45
CA SER A 113 -3.92 2.45 -11.93
C SER A 113 -4.36 3.88 -11.63
N ASP A 114 -3.44 4.66 -11.09
CA ASP A 114 -3.66 6.09 -10.94
C ASP A 114 -3.66 6.78 -12.31
N HIS A 115 -4.47 7.82 -12.44
CA HIS A 115 -4.32 8.79 -13.53
C HIS A 115 -3.24 9.78 -13.11
N VAL A 116 -2.12 9.77 -13.82
CA VAL A 116 -0.93 10.52 -13.45
C VAL A 116 -0.73 11.66 -14.41
N SER A 117 -0.71 12.90 -13.90
CA SER A 117 -0.41 14.08 -14.70
C SER A 117 1.07 14.14 -15.01
N LEU A 118 1.40 14.30 -16.27
CA LEU A 118 2.74 14.49 -16.79
C LEU A 118 2.97 15.98 -17.00
N SER A 119 3.92 16.55 -16.27
CA SER A 119 4.21 17.98 -16.31
C SER A 119 5.29 18.32 -17.31
N ASP A 120 5.15 19.43 -17.99
CA ASP A 120 6.17 20.02 -18.86
C ASP A 120 7.50 20.37 -18.17
N ARG A 121 7.53 20.34 -16.84
CA ARG A 121 8.71 20.65 -16.02
C ARG A 121 9.58 19.44 -15.69
N GLN A 122 9.12 18.23 -15.98
CA GLN A 122 9.81 16.97 -15.66
C GLN A 122 10.17 16.22 -16.94
N GLU A 123 11.20 15.38 -16.87
CA GLU A 123 11.66 14.52 -17.98
C GLU A 123 11.21 13.08 -17.85
N GLY A 124 10.42 12.77 -16.82
CA GLY A 124 9.88 11.45 -16.58
C GLY A 124 9.08 11.38 -15.30
N ARG A 125 8.23 10.37 -15.23
CA ARG A 125 7.41 10.10 -14.06
C ARG A 125 7.16 8.62 -13.88
N THR A 126 7.28 8.14 -12.62
CA THR A 126 7.00 6.76 -12.25
C THR A 126 5.71 6.70 -11.47
N PHE A 127 4.86 5.73 -11.78
CA PHE A 127 3.65 5.43 -11.04
C PHE A 127 3.45 3.93 -10.89
N SER A 128 2.73 3.52 -9.85
CA SER A 128 2.50 2.12 -9.53
C SER A 128 1.17 1.64 -10.08
N VAL A 129 1.17 0.42 -10.59
CA VAL A 129 -0.01 -0.27 -11.10
C VAL A 129 -0.22 -1.55 -10.29
N TYR A 130 -1.45 -1.81 -9.91
CA TYR A 130 -1.83 -2.96 -9.09
C TYR A 130 -2.68 -3.92 -9.93
N VAL A 131 -2.13 -5.09 -10.15
CA VAL A 131 -2.81 -6.17 -10.88
C VAL A 131 -3.28 -7.19 -9.85
N ASN A 132 -4.59 -7.33 -9.70
CA ASN A 132 -5.21 -8.15 -8.65
C ASN A 132 -5.48 -9.59 -9.10
N GLU A 133 -5.44 -9.86 -10.41
CA GLU A 133 -5.70 -11.16 -11.02
C GLU A 133 -4.51 -11.59 -11.88
N ASN A 134 -4.44 -12.88 -12.21
CA ASN A 134 -3.44 -13.38 -13.14
C ASN A 134 -3.92 -13.24 -14.58
N ASN A 135 -2.98 -13.12 -15.51
CA ASN A 135 -3.24 -13.05 -16.96
C ASN A 135 -4.11 -11.85 -17.36
N VAL A 136 -3.87 -10.70 -16.78
CA VAL A 136 -4.54 -9.44 -17.14
C VAL A 136 -3.77 -8.77 -18.27
N SER A 137 -4.40 -8.61 -19.43
CA SER A 137 -3.85 -7.83 -20.55
C SER A 137 -4.03 -6.34 -20.26
N VAL A 138 -2.94 -5.59 -20.35
CA VAL A 138 -2.89 -4.16 -20.04
C VAL A 138 -2.13 -3.40 -21.12
N ARG A 139 -2.51 -2.14 -21.32
CA ARG A 139 -1.75 -1.16 -22.10
C ARG A 139 -1.62 0.16 -21.35
N VAL A 140 -0.57 0.88 -21.59
CA VAL A 140 -0.39 2.24 -21.09
C VAL A 140 -1.03 3.21 -22.09
N VAL A 141 -1.79 4.15 -21.55
CA VAL A 141 -2.43 5.22 -22.34
C VAL A 141 -1.81 6.54 -21.90
N VAL A 142 -1.48 7.38 -22.85
CA VAL A 142 -1.04 8.76 -22.63
C VAL A 142 -1.94 9.69 -23.44
N GLU A 143 -2.63 10.58 -22.74
CA GLU A 143 -3.53 11.57 -23.31
C GLU A 143 -2.89 12.96 -23.22
N PRO A 144 -2.29 13.47 -24.29
CA PRO A 144 -1.71 14.79 -24.30
C PRO A 144 -2.77 15.88 -24.39
N ASP A 145 -2.54 17.02 -23.74
CA ASP A 145 -3.41 18.21 -23.85
C ASP A 145 -3.43 18.78 -25.27
N SER A 146 -2.32 18.57 -26.02
CA SER A 146 -2.19 18.96 -27.43
C SER A 146 -1.57 17.81 -28.23
N PRO A 147 -2.26 17.29 -29.26
CA PRO A 147 -1.85 16.09 -29.98
C PRO A 147 -0.44 16.12 -30.58
N GLU A 148 0.03 17.28 -30.99
CA GLU A 148 1.32 17.45 -31.69
C GLU A 148 2.52 17.73 -30.78
N ALA A 149 2.26 18.10 -29.51
CA ALA A 149 3.31 18.67 -28.67
C ALA A 149 3.99 17.66 -27.73
N PHE A 150 3.37 16.51 -27.45
CA PHE A 150 3.88 15.58 -26.45
C PHE A 150 4.53 14.34 -27.08
N ASN A 151 5.81 14.12 -26.78
CA ASN A 151 6.55 12.96 -27.24
C ASN A 151 6.97 12.09 -26.07
N VAL A 152 6.61 10.81 -26.14
CA VAL A 152 7.07 9.78 -25.21
C VAL A 152 8.35 9.16 -25.78
N ASN A 153 9.40 9.13 -24.98
CA ASN A 153 10.67 8.56 -25.42
C ASN A 153 10.68 7.04 -25.24
N TRP A 154 10.33 6.56 -24.05
CA TRP A 154 10.20 5.12 -23.76
C TRP A 154 9.55 4.88 -22.40
N ILE A 155 9.03 3.68 -22.20
CA ILE A 155 8.21 3.32 -21.06
C ILE A 155 8.72 2.00 -20.48
N PRO A 156 9.71 2.01 -19.56
CA PRO A 156 10.11 0.81 -18.86
C PRO A 156 9.06 0.39 -17.82
N LEU A 157 8.84 -0.91 -17.74
CA LEU A 157 8.03 -1.57 -16.73
C LEU A 157 8.94 -2.40 -15.82
N SER A 158 8.77 -2.26 -14.52
CA SER A 158 9.46 -3.07 -13.52
C SER A 158 8.52 -3.52 -12.41
N THR A 159 8.83 -4.61 -11.74
CA THR A 159 8.16 -4.91 -10.48
C THR A 159 8.50 -3.85 -9.44
N ALA A 160 7.50 -3.38 -8.70
CA ALA A 160 7.70 -2.31 -7.72
C ALA A 160 8.67 -2.77 -6.62
N ASN A 161 9.79 -2.08 -6.45
CA ASN A 161 10.78 -2.41 -5.41
C ASN A 161 10.17 -2.33 -4.00
N ASN A 162 9.29 -1.36 -3.77
CA ASN A 162 8.57 -1.21 -2.51
C ASN A 162 7.56 -2.34 -2.28
N SER A 163 7.08 -3.02 -3.32
CA SER A 163 6.24 -4.21 -3.19
C SER A 163 7.02 -5.35 -2.52
N LYS A 164 8.26 -5.63 -2.96
CA LYS A 164 9.11 -6.65 -2.32
C LYS A 164 9.39 -6.29 -0.86
N ALA A 165 9.76 -5.05 -0.60
CA ALA A 165 10.02 -4.56 0.75
C ALA A 165 8.75 -4.65 1.62
N TYR A 166 7.59 -4.29 1.06
CA TYR A 166 6.31 -4.38 1.75
C TYR A 166 5.93 -5.82 2.09
N ARG A 167 6.10 -6.77 1.16
CA ARG A 167 5.85 -8.21 1.40
C ARG A 167 6.75 -8.77 2.51
N ILE A 168 8.04 -8.41 2.50
CA ILE A 168 8.99 -8.82 3.55
C ILE A 168 8.58 -8.19 4.89
N PHE A 169 8.20 -6.91 4.91
CA PHE A 169 7.71 -6.23 6.10
C PHE A 169 6.44 -6.89 6.64
N CYS A 170 5.44 -7.17 5.80
CA CYS A 170 4.21 -7.86 6.21
C CYS A 170 4.49 -9.24 6.80
N MET A 171 5.42 -10.00 6.20
CA MET A 171 5.84 -11.30 6.73
C MET A 171 6.50 -11.16 8.11
N ALA A 172 7.38 -10.18 8.28
CA ALA A 172 7.99 -9.88 9.57
C ALA A 172 6.95 -9.53 10.65
N VAL A 173 5.95 -8.70 10.30
CA VAL A 173 4.86 -8.32 11.21
C VAL A 173 4.00 -9.52 11.57
N LYS A 174 3.64 -10.38 10.60
CA LYS A 174 2.88 -11.62 10.85
C LYS A 174 3.63 -12.55 11.83
N LEU A 175 4.93 -12.76 11.62
CA LEU A 175 5.76 -13.58 12.52
C LEU A 175 5.91 -12.93 13.90
N LEU A 176 6.07 -11.61 13.96
CA LEU A 176 6.15 -10.89 15.24
C LEU A 176 4.85 -11.05 16.05
N LEU A 177 3.68 -10.89 15.42
CA LEU A 177 2.38 -11.09 16.06
C LEU A 177 2.24 -12.53 16.56
N PHE A 178 2.60 -13.51 15.72
CA PHE A 178 2.60 -14.92 16.11
C PHE A 178 3.53 -15.17 17.29
N ASN A 179 4.73 -14.59 17.28
CA ASN A 179 5.69 -14.69 18.37
C ASN A 179 5.18 -14.10 19.69
N ILE A 180 4.51 -12.94 19.63
CA ILE A 180 3.88 -12.32 20.81
C ILE A 180 2.82 -13.27 21.39
N ILE A 181 1.96 -13.82 20.54
CA ILE A 181 0.91 -14.77 20.97
C ILE A 181 1.54 -16.03 21.56
N ALA A 182 2.51 -16.62 20.86
CA ALA A 182 3.21 -17.82 21.33
C ALA A 182 3.92 -17.55 22.66
N TYR A 183 4.60 -16.42 22.81
CA TYR A 183 5.25 -16.02 24.05
C TYR A 183 4.26 -15.89 25.21
N VAL A 184 3.13 -15.25 25.00
CA VAL A 184 2.07 -15.12 26.01
C VAL A 184 1.55 -16.50 26.44
N ILE A 185 1.32 -17.41 25.49
CA ILE A 185 0.84 -18.77 25.77
C ILE A 185 1.89 -19.60 26.56
N TYR A 186 3.16 -19.58 26.10
CA TYR A 186 4.23 -20.39 26.71
C TYR A 186 4.66 -19.88 28.07
N PHE A 187 4.67 -18.56 28.29
CA PHE A 187 5.21 -17.92 29.48
C PHE A 187 4.16 -17.20 30.33
N ARG A 188 2.89 -17.58 30.22
CA ARG A 188 1.75 -16.98 30.95
C ARG A 188 2.00 -16.81 32.46
N GLU A 189 2.87 -17.64 33.06
CA GLU A 189 3.19 -17.57 34.48
C GLU A 189 4.30 -16.54 34.80
N ARG A 190 5.02 -16.03 33.83
CA ARG A 190 6.00 -14.97 34.07
C ARG A 190 5.28 -13.62 34.15
N LYS A 191 5.55 -12.89 35.23
CA LYS A 191 5.16 -11.47 35.31
C LYS A 191 5.83 -10.73 34.14
N PHE A 192 5.10 -10.56 33.07
CA PHE A 192 5.53 -9.78 31.92
C PHE A 192 5.71 -8.33 32.38
N LYS A 193 6.86 -7.72 32.12
CA LYS A 193 7.11 -6.33 32.52
C LYS A 193 6.27 -5.33 31.70
N TRP A 194 5.76 -5.74 30.54
CA TRP A 194 4.83 -4.94 29.76
C TRP A 194 3.41 -5.17 30.26
N ALA A 195 2.66 -4.09 30.39
CA ALA A 195 1.29 -4.21 30.79
C ALA A 195 0.55 -5.14 29.81
N PRO A 196 -0.15 -6.19 30.26
CA PRO A 196 -0.87 -7.11 29.40
C PRO A 196 -1.89 -6.39 28.51
N GLU A 197 -2.29 -5.21 28.93
CA GLU A 197 -3.20 -4.33 28.20
C GLU A 197 -2.56 -3.82 26.90
N VAL A 198 -1.30 -3.40 26.95
CA VAL A 198 -0.56 -2.93 25.75
C VAL A 198 -0.42 -4.07 24.73
N THR A 199 -0.09 -5.28 25.22
CA THR A 199 -0.02 -6.46 24.36
C THR A 199 -1.38 -6.77 23.72
N GLY A 200 -2.46 -6.67 24.48
CA GLY A 200 -3.83 -6.86 23.98
C GLY A 200 -4.19 -5.84 22.89
N ILE A 201 -3.89 -4.56 23.11
CA ILE A 201 -4.12 -3.49 22.12
C ILE A 201 -3.36 -3.76 20.82
N ILE A 202 -2.08 -4.15 20.90
CA ILE A 202 -1.26 -4.47 19.71
C ILE A 202 -1.85 -5.67 18.96
N ILE A 203 -2.29 -6.71 19.66
CA ILE A 203 -2.93 -7.88 19.04
C ILE A 203 -4.22 -7.48 18.33
N ILE A 204 -5.08 -6.71 18.99
CA ILE A 204 -6.38 -6.26 18.43
C ILE A 204 -6.14 -5.42 17.16
N GLY A 205 -5.27 -4.39 17.23
CA GLY A 205 -4.94 -3.56 16.09
C GLY A 205 -4.26 -4.34 14.95
N GLY A 206 -3.42 -5.33 15.31
CA GLY A 206 -2.78 -6.23 14.34
C GLY A 206 -3.81 -7.13 13.62
N ILE A 207 -4.75 -7.73 14.34
CA ILE A 207 -5.83 -8.54 13.75
C ILE A 207 -6.69 -7.68 12.80
N ALA A 208 -7.09 -6.49 13.23
CA ALA A 208 -7.84 -5.54 12.40
C ALA A 208 -7.10 -5.17 11.10
N SER A 209 -5.78 -5.25 11.11
CA SER A 209 -4.93 -4.88 9.98
C SER A 209 -4.49 -6.06 9.10
N LEU A 210 -4.89 -7.30 9.41
CA LEU A 210 -4.46 -8.48 8.64
C LEU A 210 -4.87 -8.41 7.17
N GLY A 211 -6.08 -7.91 6.89
CA GLY A 211 -6.58 -7.75 5.51
C GLY A 211 -5.77 -6.75 4.66
N LEU A 212 -5.04 -5.81 5.31
CA LEU A 212 -4.18 -4.87 4.61
C LEU A 212 -2.85 -5.47 4.16
N MET A 213 -2.49 -6.66 4.64
CA MET A 213 -1.23 -7.34 4.33
C MET A 213 -1.27 -8.14 3.01
N GLU A 214 -2.37 -8.07 2.28
CA GLU A 214 -2.48 -8.60 0.93
C GLU A 214 -1.74 -7.72 -0.08
N GLU A 215 -1.37 -8.29 -1.24
CA GLU A 215 -0.63 -7.56 -2.28
C GLU A 215 -1.50 -6.55 -3.04
N TYR A 216 -2.79 -6.65 -2.92
CA TYR A 216 -3.76 -5.76 -3.53
C TYR A 216 -4.48 -4.90 -2.50
N ILE A 217 -5.13 -3.85 -2.96
CA ILE A 217 -5.98 -3.02 -2.12
C ILE A 217 -7.43 -3.50 -2.21
N LEU A 218 -8.11 -3.56 -1.07
CA LEU A 218 -9.53 -3.86 -1.04
C LEU A 218 -10.30 -2.67 -1.63
N TYR A 219 -11.23 -2.97 -2.54
CA TYR A 219 -12.04 -1.93 -3.15
C TYR A 219 -12.93 -1.22 -2.12
N GLY A 220 -12.98 0.10 -2.18
CA GLY A 220 -13.83 0.94 -1.32
C GLY A 220 -14.41 2.10 -2.12
N HIS A 221 -15.57 2.64 -1.67
CA HIS A 221 -16.30 3.68 -2.39
C HIS A 221 -15.44 4.90 -2.72
N ASP A 222 -14.76 5.47 -1.71
CA ASP A 222 -13.99 6.72 -1.85
C ASP A 222 -12.48 6.46 -1.87
N LEU A 223 -12.06 5.21 -2.02
CA LEU A 223 -10.66 4.84 -1.93
C LEU A 223 -9.80 5.59 -2.94
N ILE A 224 -10.22 5.59 -4.20
CA ILE A 224 -9.51 6.28 -5.30
C ILE A 224 -9.35 7.76 -5.00
N PHE A 225 -10.41 8.41 -4.51
CA PHE A 225 -10.37 9.82 -4.11
C PHE A 225 -9.33 10.08 -3.02
N HIS A 226 -9.24 9.22 -2.00
CA HIS A 226 -8.25 9.36 -0.94
C HIS A 226 -6.83 9.09 -1.42
N LEU A 227 -6.62 8.14 -2.34
CA LEU A 227 -5.30 7.89 -2.94
C LEU A 227 -4.83 9.11 -3.75
N PHE A 228 -5.71 9.71 -4.56
CA PHE A 228 -5.39 10.95 -5.27
C PHE A 228 -5.05 12.09 -4.33
N ARG A 229 -5.75 12.22 -3.20
CA ARG A 229 -5.43 13.23 -2.18
C ARG A 229 -4.05 13.03 -1.56
N ILE A 230 -3.67 11.78 -1.26
CA ILE A 230 -2.33 11.47 -0.73
C ILE A 230 -1.26 11.84 -1.76
N GLU A 231 -1.47 11.48 -3.03
CA GLU A 231 -0.54 11.81 -4.10
C GLU A 231 -0.41 13.32 -4.30
N GLY A 232 -1.54 14.03 -4.41
CA GLY A 232 -1.56 15.49 -4.57
C GLY A 232 -0.94 16.24 -3.39
N LEU A 233 -1.13 15.76 -2.16
CA LEU A 233 -0.44 16.30 -0.98
C LEU A 233 1.07 16.06 -1.06
N ALA A 234 1.49 14.86 -1.42
CA ALA A 234 2.91 14.52 -1.56
C ALA A 234 3.58 15.39 -2.63
N GLU A 235 2.91 15.64 -3.76
CA GLU A 235 3.40 16.53 -4.82
C GLU A 235 3.51 17.98 -4.34
N GLY A 236 2.48 18.49 -3.70
CA GLY A 236 2.49 19.85 -3.16
C GLY A 236 3.60 20.06 -2.12
N LEU A 237 3.79 19.09 -1.23
CA LEU A 237 4.88 19.12 -0.25
C LEU A 237 6.26 19.07 -0.90
N LYS A 238 6.47 18.22 -1.92
CA LYS A 238 7.71 18.18 -2.70
C LYS A 238 8.00 19.51 -3.42
N ALA A 239 6.95 20.21 -3.86
CA ALA A 239 7.06 21.54 -4.46
C ALA A 239 7.29 22.66 -3.43
N GLY A 240 7.42 22.33 -2.14
CA GLY A 240 7.66 23.29 -1.06
C GLY A 240 6.41 24.04 -0.58
N SER A 241 5.22 23.62 -0.98
CA SER A 241 3.96 24.22 -0.53
C SER A 241 3.52 23.63 0.80
N PHE A 242 3.37 24.46 1.85
CA PHE A 242 2.77 24.05 3.11
C PHE A 242 2.05 25.25 3.75
N PRO A 243 0.77 25.10 4.15
CA PRO A 243 -0.16 23.99 3.84
C PRO A 243 -0.49 23.88 2.35
N VAL A 244 -0.70 22.65 1.86
CA VAL A 244 -1.03 22.40 0.45
C VAL A 244 -2.50 22.68 0.20
N ARG A 245 -2.88 23.90 -0.06
CA ARG A 245 -4.29 24.29 -0.27
C ARG A 245 -4.82 23.84 -1.62
N ILE A 246 -3.99 23.95 -2.66
CA ILE A 246 -4.28 23.51 -4.01
C ILE A 246 -3.35 22.34 -4.32
N GLN A 247 -3.94 21.18 -4.64
CA GLN A 247 -3.18 19.99 -5.02
C GLN A 247 -2.93 20.03 -6.53
N PRO A 248 -1.65 20.06 -6.98
CA PRO A 248 -1.31 20.41 -8.38
C PRO A 248 -1.66 19.31 -9.39
N GLY A 249 -1.69 18.03 -8.97
CA GLY A 249 -1.88 16.90 -9.88
C GLY A 249 -3.33 16.68 -10.37
N TRP A 250 -4.30 17.44 -9.87
CA TRP A 250 -5.70 17.28 -10.25
C TRP A 250 -6.02 18.04 -11.55
N PHE A 251 -7.05 17.55 -12.27
CA PHE A 251 -7.55 18.18 -13.50
C PHE A 251 -6.42 18.48 -14.51
N ASN A 252 -5.67 17.46 -14.88
CA ASN A 252 -4.59 17.56 -15.87
C ASN A 252 -3.53 18.63 -15.49
N GLY A 253 -3.28 18.81 -14.18
CA GLY A 253 -2.28 19.76 -13.70
C GLY A 253 -2.78 21.19 -13.47
N TRP A 254 -4.07 21.47 -13.69
CA TRP A 254 -4.67 22.77 -13.33
C TRP A 254 -4.77 22.97 -11.82
N GLY A 255 -4.80 21.87 -11.07
CA GLY A 255 -4.92 21.88 -9.61
C GLY A 255 -6.35 21.92 -9.12
N TYR A 256 -6.55 21.43 -7.89
CA TYR A 256 -7.83 21.42 -7.24
C TYR A 256 -7.71 21.77 -5.75
N PRO A 257 -8.55 22.69 -5.23
CA PRO A 257 -8.48 23.13 -3.83
C PRO A 257 -9.13 22.12 -2.87
N VAL A 258 -8.95 20.82 -3.09
CA VAL A 258 -9.56 19.76 -2.29
C VAL A 258 -9.18 19.86 -0.82
N SER A 259 -7.99 20.32 -0.52
CA SER A 259 -7.50 20.45 0.85
C SER A 259 -8.18 21.59 1.65
N VAL A 260 -8.82 22.52 0.95
CA VAL A 260 -9.65 23.56 1.59
C VAL A 260 -10.98 22.97 2.07
N MET A 261 -11.52 22.01 1.33
CA MET A 261 -12.82 21.38 1.64
C MET A 261 -12.66 20.17 2.59
N TYR A 262 -11.59 19.44 2.46
CA TYR A 262 -11.29 18.23 3.24
C TYR A 262 -9.97 18.41 4.01
N GLY A 263 -10.01 18.26 5.31
CA GLY A 263 -8.83 18.41 6.17
C GLY A 263 -7.65 17.52 5.74
N GLU A 264 -6.45 18.08 5.77
CA GLU A 264 -5.22 17.40 5.34
C GLU A 264 -4.52 16.62 6.47
N GLY A 265 -4.75 17.03 7.73
CA GLY A 265 -3.90 16.65 8.87
C GLY A 265 -3.61 15.17 8.98
N LEU A 266 -4.63 14.32 8.82
CA LEU A 266 -4.44 12.88 8.92
C LEU A 266 -3.75 12.28 7.68
N LEU A 267 -3.92 12.88 6.51
CA LEU A 267 -3.30 12.40 5.26
C LEU A 267 -1.85 12.86 5.10
N LEU A 268 -1.34 13.75 5.94
CA LEU A 268 0.08 14.11 5.95
C LEU A 268 0.97 12.90 6.23
N PHE A 269 0.56 11.99 7.10
CA PHE A 269 1.33 10.78 7.41
C PHE A 269 1.56 9.90 6.17
N PRO A 270 0.53 9.43 5.44
CA PRO A 270 0.75 8.65 4.23
C PRO A 270 1.42 9.46 3.11
N SER A 271 1.21 10.77 3.03
CA SER A 271 1.88 11.63 2.04
C SER A 271 3.39 11.73 2.28
N VAL A 272 3.84 11.78 3.53
CA VAL A 272 5.26 11.71 3.87
C VAL A 272 5.84 10.36 3.49
N LEU A 273 5.15 9.24 3.74
CA LEU A 273 5.58 7.93 3.29
C LEU A 273 5.70 7.88 1.75
N ARG A 274 4.78 8.52 1.03
CA ARG A 274 4.85 8.63 -0.43
C ARG A 274 6.08 9.42 -0.90
N ILE A 275 6.42 10.50 -0.22
CA ILE A 275 7.65 11.28 -0.48
C ILE A 275 8.91 10.42 -0.29
N LEU A 276 8.89 9.52 0.70
CA LEU A 276 9.98 8.58 0.97
C LEU A 276 10.06 7.41 -0.02
N GLY A 277 9.23 7.39 -1.08
CA GLY A 277 9.28 6.39 -2.14
C GLY A 277 8.36 5.18 -1.93
N VAL A 278 7.53 5.17 -0.88
CA VAL A 278 6.51 4.13 -0.70
C VAL A 278 5.38 4.37 -1.72
N SER A 279 4.85 3.32 -2.36
CA SER A 279 3.71 3.47 -3.27
C SER A 279 2.49 4.05 -2.53
N VAL A 280 1.65 4.79 -3.23
CA VAL A 280 0.48 5.46 -2.62
C VAL A 280 -0.42 4.49 -1.88
N GLN A 281 -0.63 3.29 -2.43
CA GLN A 281 -1.46 2.28 -1.80
C GLN A 281 -0.81 1.67 -0.56
N ASN A 282 0.50 1.41 -0.57
CA ASN A 282 1.20 0.92 0.61
C ASN A 282 1.26 2.02 1.70
N ALA A 283 1.41 3.28 1.32
CA ALA A 283 1.32 4.40 2.25
C ALA A 283 -0.08 4.48 2.89
N TYR A 284 -1.14 4.30 2.08
CA TYR A 284 -2.51 4.22 2.57
C TYR A 284 -2.72 3.02 3.52
N LYS A 285 -2.22 1.83 3.18
CA LYS A 285 -2.30 0.64 4.04
C LYS A 285 -1.61 0.87 5.39
N CYS A 286 -0.43 1.46 5.40
CA CYS A 286 0.26 1.84 6.63
C CYS A 286 -0.55 2.84 7.46
N TYR A 287 -1.20 3.80 6.80
CA TYR A 287 -2.08 4.77 7.44
C TYR A 287 -3.29 4.09 8.11
N ILE A 288 -3.99 3.21 7.41
CA ILE A 288 -5.12 2.47 7.99
C ILE A 288 -4.68 1.57 9.14
N ALA A 289 -3.52 0.90 9.03
CA ALA A 289 -2.96 0.10 10.13
C ALA A 289 -2.68 0.96 11.38
N ALA A 290 -2.15 2.17 11.20
CA ALA A 290 -1.93 3.10 12.30
C ALA A 290 -3.27 3.56 12.93
N ILE A 291 -4.30 3.80 12.12
CA ILE A 291 -5.65 4.13 12.61
C ILE A 291 -6.23 2.95 13.40
N ASN A 292 -6.14 1.71 12.89
CA ASN A 292 -6.65 0.54 13.61
C ASN A 292 -6.00 0.39 14.99
N LEU A 293 -4.69 0.59 15.07
CA LEU A 293 -3.98 0.56 16.35
C LEU A 293 -4.42 1.71 17.27
N GLY A 294 -4.56 2.92 16.72
CA GLY A 294 -5.07 4.08 17.44
C GLY A 294 -6.48 3.87 17.95
N THR A 295 -7.36 3.28 17.13
CA THR A 295 -8.74 2.92 17.50
C THR A 295 -8.75 1.94 18.66
N ALA A 296 -7.96 0.86 18.59
CA ALA A 296 -7.86 -0.10 19.68
C ALA A 296 -7.40 0.56 20.99
N ALA A 297 -6.41 1.45 20.92
CA ALA A 297 -5.90 2.15 22.10
C ALA A 297 -6.93 3.13 22.69
N THR A 298 -7.57 3.93 21.85
CA THR A 298 -8.57 4.94 22.30
C THR A 298 -9.83 4.26 22.82
N ALA A 299 -10.30 3.22 22.17
CA ALA A 299 -11.42 2.41 22.64
C ALA A 299 -11.12 1.76 24.01
N TYR A 300 -9.91 1.15 24.15
CA TYR A 300 -9.49 0.61 25.43
C TYR A 300 -9.54 1.69 26.54
N TYR A 301 -8.98 2.87 26.29
CA TYR A 301 -8.98 3.93 27.26
C TYR A 301 -10.40 4.40 27.62
N ALA A 302 -11.28 4.55 26.64
CA ALA A 302 -12.67 4.95 26.85
C ALA A 302 -13.42 3.91 27.70
N PHE A 303 -13.34 2.64 27.34
CA PHE A 303 -13.98 1.55 28.12
C PHE A 303 -13.39 1.40 29.52
N LEU A 304 -12.09 1.66 29.68
CA LEU A 304 -11.46 1.66 31.00
C LEU A 304 -12.04 2.76 31.90
N LYS A 305 -12.26 3.94 31.34
CA LYS A 305 -12.90 5.06 32.08
C LYS A 305 -14.34 4.77 32.46
N MET A 306 -15.07 4.04 31.60
CA MET A 306 -16.47 3.68 31.83
C MET A 306 -16.63 2.54 32.85
N SER A 307 -15.81 1.49 32.72
CA SER A 307 -15.99 0.26 33.52
C SER A 307 -15.12 0.20 34.78
N GLY A 308 -14.02 0.95 34.83
CA GLY A 308 -13.02 0.87 35.89
C GLY A 308 -12.21 -0.44 35.90
N GLU A 309 -12.51 -1.38 34.98
CA GLU A 309 -11.90 -2.71 34.95
C GLU A 309 -11.13 -2.96 33.65
N LYS A 310 -9.86 -3.32 33.77
CA LYS A 310 -8.94 -3.52 32.63
C LYS A 310 -9.37 -4.63 31.66
N LYS A 311 -9.93 -5.75 32.17
CA LYS A 311 -10.37 -6.87 31.35
C LYS A 311 -11.60 -6.50 30.53
N THR A 312 -12.57 -5.87 31.14
CA THR A 312 -13.78 -5.36 30.50
C THR A 312 -13.43 -4.31 29.44
N ALA A 313 -12.49 -3.41 29.74
CA ALA A 313 -12.00 -2.42 28.81
C ALA A 313 -11.33 -3.05 27.58
N LEU A 314 -10.50 -4.08 27.77
CA LEU A 314 -9.85 -4.79 26.67
C LEU A 314 -10.86 -5.55 25.81
N PHE A 315 -11.85 -6.17 26.42
CA PHE A 315 -12.94 -6.86 25.72
C PHE A 315 -13.78 -5.88 24.89
N GLY A 316 -14.16 -4.73 25.49
CA GLY A 316 -14.87 -3.67 24.79
C GLY A 316 -14.07 -3.10 23.61
N SER A 317 -12.77 -2.88 23.80
CA SER A 317 -11.86 -2.46 22.70
C SER A 317 -11.80 -3.50 21.57
N CYS A 318 -11.76 -4.78 21.90
CA CYS A 318 -11.76 -5.87 20.94
C CYS A 318 -13.04 -5.86 20.08
N ILE A 319 -14.20 -5.82 20.74
CA ILE A 319 -15.50 -5.77 20.03
C ILE A 319 -15.57 -4.53 19.15
N TYR A 320 -15.27 -3.35 19.69
CA TYR A 320 -15.37 -2.09 18.95
C TYR A 320 -14.45 -2.05 17.73
N THR A 321 -13.21 -2.52 17.87
CA THR A 321 -12.22 -2.42 16.78
C THR A 321 -12.41 -3.50 15.70
N LEU A 322 -12.92 -4.68 16.08
CA LEU A 322 -13.09 -5.80 15.15
C LEU A 322 -14.51 -5.94 14.60
N PHE A 323 -15.43 -5.10 15.07
CA PHE A 323 -16.81 -5.14 14.60
C PHE A 323 -16.87 -4.66 13.14
N PRO A 324 -17.45 -5.44 12.21
CA PRO A 324 -17.62 -5.00 10.83
C PRO A 324 -18.68 -3.90 10.74
N TYR A 325 -18.33 -2.78 10.15
CA TYR A 325 -19.22 -1.68 9.82
C TYR A 325 -19.89 -1.91 8.48
#